data_0972db1f5b90456b78908caa93e9e6e5
#
_entry.id   0972db1f5b90456b78908caa93e9e6e5
#
_cell.length_a   1.000
_cell.length_b   1.000
_cell.length_c   1.000
_cell.angle_alpha   90.00
_cell.angle_beta   90.00
_cell.angle_gamma   90.00
#
_symmetry.space_group_name_H-M   'P 1'
#
loop_
_entity.id
_entity.type
_entity.pdbx_description
1 polymer ?
#
loop_
_entity_poly.entity_id
_entity_poly.type
_entity_poly.pdbx_seq_one_letter_code
_entity_poly.pdbx_strand_id
1 'polypeptide(L)'
;IVMNFDAEKVKNDIVEWIKDWFNENGKGCKGVLGISGGKDSSVVAALLVEALGKENVVGVLMPNGEQFDIDVSKDLVEFLGIKSVTINIKDAFNGFMNEFKSNNVELSTQAITKDTIAAAISISIITSLNWSKNL
;
A
#
# COMPACT_ATOMS: atom_id res chain seq x y z
N ILE A 1 -20.20 4.38 -29.06
CA ILE A 1 -20.48 3.14 -28.32
C ILE A 1 -20.45 3.52 -26.84
N VAL A 2 -21.62 3.67 -26.22
CA VAL A 2 -21.72 3.83 -24.78
C VAL A 2 -21.45 2.45 -24.19
N MET A 3 -20.25 2.21 -23.68
CA MET A 3 -19.99 1.02 -22.89
C MET A 3 -20.81 1.15 -21.59
N ASN A 4 -21.80 0.31 -21.42
CA ASN A 4 -22.58 0.26 -20.18
C ASN A 4 -21.68 -0.37 -19.10
N PHE A 5 -20.99 0.49 -18.33
CA PHE A 5 -20.11 0.04 -17.24
C PHE A 5 -20.98 -0.34 -16.03
N ASP A 6 -21.04 -1.62 -15.72
CA ASP A 6 -21.70 -2.15 -14.54
C ASP A 6 -20.68 -2.26 -13.39
N ALA A 7 -20.66 -1.22 -12.55
CA ALA A 7 -19.73 -1.13 -11.44
C ALA A 7 -19.91 -2.25 -10.39
N GLU A 8 -21.16 -2.66 -10.14
CA GLU A 8 -21.47 -3.72 -9.19
C GLU A 8 -20.97 -5.07 -9.68
N LYS A 9 -21.23 -5.38 -10.95
CA LYS A 9 -20.71 -6.60 -11.56
C LYS A 9 -19.19 -6.64 -11.52
N VAL A 10 -18.52 -5.57 -11.95
CA VAL A 10 -17.05 -5.50 -11.95
C VAL A 10 -16.49 -5.64 -10.52
N LYS A 11 -17.09 -4.98 -9.53
CA LYS A 11 -16.71 -5.15 -8.13
C LYS A 11 -16.80 -6.60 -7.69
N ASN A 12 -17.92 -7.26 -7.98
CA ASN A 12 -18.13 -8.65 -7.58
C ASN A 12 -17.15 -9.61 -8.28
N ASP A 13 -16.91 -9.42 -9.57
CA ASP A 13 -15.92 -10.20 -10.33
C ASP A 13 -14.50 -10.07 -9.73
N ILE A 14 -14.10 -8.86 -9.31
CA ILE A 14 -12.80 -8.61 -8.67
C ILE A 14 -12.74 -9.29 -7.30
N VAL A 15 -13.77 -9.15 -6.48
CA VAL A 15 -13.83 -9.76 -5.14
C VAL A 15 -13.72 -11.29 -5.25
N GLU A 16 -14.42 -11.93 -6.19
CA GLU A 16 -14.30 -13.37 -6.42
C GLU A 16 -12.89 -13.74 -6.88
N TRP A 17 -12.32 -13.00 -7.83
CA TRP A 17 -10.96 -13.24 -8.29
C TRP A 17 -9.94 -13.17 -7.15
N ILE A 18 -10.06 -12.20 -6.24
CA ILE A 18 -9.18 -12.09 -5.05
C ILE A 18 -9.32 -13.32 -4.16
N LYS A 19 -10.56 -13.76 -3.88
CA LYS A 19 -10.82 -14.95 -3.06
C LYS A 19 -10.17 -16.19 -3.65
N ASP A 20 -10.38 -16.41 -4.93
CA ASP A 20 -9.86 -17.59 -5.63
C ASP A 20 -8.33 -17.57 -5.63
N TRP A 21 -7.74 -16.42 -5.93
CA TRP A 21 -6.27 -16.28 -5.92
C TRP A 21 -5.67 -16.61 -4.55
N PHE A 22 -6.26 -16.08 -3.47
CA PHE A 22 -5.79 -16.37 -2.10
C PHE A 22 -6.01 -17.82 -1.69
N ASN A 23 -7.11 -18.44 -2.11
CA ASN A 23 -7.37 -19.84 -1.85
C ASN A 23 -6.35 -20.77 -2.52
N GLU A 24 -5.90 -20.41 -3.71
CA GLU A 24 -4.94 -21.21 -4.48
C GLU A 24 -3.49 -20.92 -4.09
N ASN A 25 -3.13 -19.65 -3.92
CA ASN A 25 -1.73 -19.21 -3.81
C ASN A 25 -1.35 -18.67 -2.43
N GLY A 26 -2.31 -18.20 -1.64
CA GLY A 26 -2.10 -17.50 -0.38
C GLY A 26 -2.88 -18.10 0.79
N LYS A 27 -3.11 -19.40 0.81
CA LYS A 27 -3.92 -20.06 1.85
C LYS A 27 -3.36 -19.77 3.26
N GLY A 28 -4.16 -19.08 4.09
CA GLY A 28 -3.77 -18.67 5.43
C GLY A 28 -2.89 -17.41 5.50
N CYS A 29 -2.58 -16.79 4.36
CA CYS A 29 -1.90 -15.50 4.31
C CYS A 29 -2.88 -14.35 4.48
N LYS A 30 -2.36 -13.19 4.89
CA LYS A 30 -3.11 -11.93 4.93
C LYS A 30 -2.85 -11.09 3.69
N GLY A 31 -3.84 -10.30 3.28
CA GLY A 31 -3.66 -9.25 2.30
C GLY A 31 -2.94 -8.05 2.94
N VAL A 32 -1.76 -7.71 2.44
CA VAL A 32 -0.97 -6.57 2.92
C VAL A 32 -0.90 -5.52 1.84
N LEU A 33 -1.26 -4.27 2.18
CA LEU A 33 -1.23 -3.18 1.22
C LEU A 33 -0.79 -1.85 1.83
N GLY A 34 -0.16 -0.99 1.01
CA GLY A 34 0.14 0.38 1.39
C GLY A 34 -1.11 1.26 1.35
N ILE A 35 -1.35 2.00 2.40
CA ILE A 35 -2.45 2.97 2.51
C ILE A 35 -1.87 4.38 2.36
N SER A 36 -2.15 5.02 1.24
CA SER A 36 -1.67 6.38 0.94
C SER A 36 -2.69 7.48 1.23
N GLY A 37 -3.92 7.13 1.60
CA GLY A 37 -5.03 8.08 1.69
C GLY A 37 -5.63 8.48 0.34
N GLY A 38 -5.02 8.05 -0.78
CA GLY A 38 -5.54 8.29 -2.13
C GLY A 38 -6.66 7.31 -2.50
N LYS A 39 -7.48 7.70 -3.49
CA LYS A 39 -8.64 6.92 -3.96
C LYS A 39 -8.30 5.48 -4.35
N ASP A 40 -7.15 5.26 -4.99
CA ASP A 40 -6.79 3.96 -5.55
C ASP A 40 -6.48 2.95 -4.44
N SER A 41 -5.65 3.34 -3.45
CA SER A 41 -5.36 2.50 -2.29
C SER A 41 -6.62 2.24 -1.44
N SER A 42 -7.54 3.21 -1.37
CA SER A 42 -8.81 3.08 -0.65
C SER A 42 -9.72 2.04 -1.28
N VAL A 43 -9.85 2.06 -2.62
CA VAL A 43 -10.65 1.08 -3.36
C VAL A 43 -10.06 -0.31 -3.21
N VAL A 44 -8.75 -0.47 -3.37
CA VAL A 44 -8.08 -1.77 -3.20
C VAL A 44 -8.26 -2.31 -1.78
N ALA A 45 -8.12 -1.45 -0.76
CA ALA A 45 -8.33 -1.84 0.63
C ALA A 45 -9.77 -2.36 0.88
N ALA A 46 -10.77 -1.64 0.37
CA ALA A 46 -12.18 -2.04 0.49
C ALA A 46 -12.47 -3.39 -0.19
N LEU A 47 -11.94 -3.59 -1.40
CA LEU A 47 -12.09 -4.85 -2.14
C LEU A 47 -11.41 -6.03 -1.41
N LEU A 48 -10.22 -5.82 -0.84
CA LEU A 48 -9.55 -6.83 -0.03
C LEU A 48 -10.35 -7.19 1.22
N VAL A 49 -10.91 -6.19 1.91
CA VAL A 49 -11.75 -6.43 3.09
C VAL A 49 -13.02 -7.20 2.74
N GLU A 50 -13.66 -6.86 1.61
CA GLU A 50 -14.85 -7.58 1.14
C GLU A 50 -14.51 -9.04 0.74
N ALA A 51 -13.34 -9.24 0.16
CA ALA A 51 -12.91 -10.58 -0.29
C ALA A 51 -12.43 -11.47 0.85
N LEU A 52 -11.61 -10.96 1.77
CA LEU A 52 -10.86 -11.75 2.75
C LEU A 52 -11.38 -11.61 4.19
N GLY A 53 -12.19 -10.60 4.46
CA GLY A 53 -12.55 -10.18 5.81
C GLY A 53 -11.48 -9.25 6.43
N LYS A 54 -11.91 -8.31 7.27
CA LYS A 54 -11.05 -7.28 7.86
C LYS A 54 -9.90 -7.85 8.72
N GLU A 55 -10.09 -9.02 9.31
CA GLU A 55 -9.10 -9.70 10.15
C GLU A 55 -7.90 -10.22 9.32
N ASN A 56 -8.11 -10.40 8.01
CA ASN A 56 -7.13 -10.91 7.07
C ASN A 56 -6.52 -9.81 6.18
N VAL A 57 -6.74 -8.53 6.52
CA VAL A 57 -6.17 -7.39 5.81
C VAL A 57 -5.33 -6.54 6.75
N VAL A 58 -4.14 -6.14 6.29
CA VAL A 58 -3.23 -5.26 7.04
C VAL A 58 -2.86 -4.07 6.18
N GLY A 59 -3.18 -2.87 6.68
CA GLY A 59 -2.77 -1.61 6.08
C GLY A 59 -1.37 -1.19 6.55
N VAL A 60 -0.51 -0.77 5.63
CA VAL A 60 0.81 -0.23 5.94
C VAL A 60 0.84 1.25 5.60
N LEU A 61 1.01 2.10 6.60
CA LEU A 61 1.16 3.53 6.46
C LEU A 61 2.65 3.87 6.45
N MET A 62 3.12 4.55 5.40
CA MET A 62 4.55 4.79 5.20
C MET A 62 4.83 6.30 5.03
N PRO A 63 4.71 7.10 6.11
CA PRO A 63 5.01 8.52 6.05
C PRO A 63 6.51 8.76 5.81
N ASN A 64 6.83 9.80 5.02
CA ASN A 64 8.18 10.29 4.85
C ASN A 64 8.41 11.52 5.74
N GLY A 65 8.67 11.29 7.01
CA GLY A 65 8.75 12.34 8.03
C GLY A 65 7.38 12.70 8.61
N GLU A 66 7.18 13.99 8.87
CA GLU A 66 5.88 14.52 9.27
C GLU A 66 5.01 14.70 8.01
N GLN A 67 3.87 14.07 7.99
CA GLN A 67 2.95 14.10 6.86
C GLN A 67 1.60 14.63 7.34
N PHE A 68 1.16 15.77 6.80
CA PHE A 68 -0.05 16.46 7.23
C PHE A 68 -1.34 15.72 6.87
N ASP A 69 -1.30 14.85 5.86
CA ASP A 69 -2.44 14.09 5.36
C ASP A 69 -2.48 12.62 5.82
N ILE A 70 -1.60 12.25 6.76
CA ILE A 70 -1.60 10.89 7.32
C ILE A 70 -2.92 10.54 8.00
N ASP A 71 -3.66 11.55 8.47
CA ASP A 71 -4.93 11.35 9.16
C ASP A 71 -5.98 10.74 8.24
N VAL A 72 -6.00 11.11 6.94
CA VAL A 72 -6.88 10.49 5.94
C VAL A 72 -6.62 8.98 5.83
N SER A 73 -5.36 8.57 5.89
CA SER A 73 -4.99 7.14 5.86
C SER A 73 -5.41 6.41 7.14
N LYS A 74 -5.30 7.07 8.29
CA LYS A 74 -5.75 6.51 9.58
C LYS A 74 -7.28 6.39 9.65
N ASP A 75 -7.99 7.43 9.20
CA ASP A 75 -9.46 7.42 9.14
C ASP A 75 -9.97 6.27 8.27
N LEU A 76 -9.31 6.01 7.13
CA LEU A 76 -9.66 4.89 6.27
C LEU A 76 -9.44 3.53 6.97
N VAL A 77 -8.31 3.37 7.64
CA VAL A 77 -7.99 2.14 8.38
C VAL A 77 -9.02 1.89 9.49
N GLU A 78 -9.40 2.94 10.23
CA GLU A 78 -10.41 2.88 11.28
C GLU A 78 -11.78 2.56 10.69
N PHE A 79 -12.18 3.24 9.61
CA PHE A 79 -13.44 2.99 8.91
C PHE A 79 -13.57 1.54 8.42
N LEU A 80 -12.51 0.98 7.86
CA LEU A 80 -12.48 -0.41 7.39
C LEU A 80 -12.34 -1.43 8.54
N GLY A 81 -11.95 -0.98 9.73
CA GLY A 81 -11.72 -1.82 10.91
C GLY A 81 -10.57 -2.81 10.73
N ILE A 82 -9.58 -2.47 9.91
CA ILE A 82 -8.42 -3.33 9.64
C ILE A 82 -7.25 -3.02 10.59
N LYS A 83 -6.38 -4.02 10.79
CA LYS A 83 -5.10 -3.81 11.46
C LYS A 83 -4.21 -2.91 10.61
N SER A 84 -3.45 -2.02 11.25
CA SER A 84 -2.44 -1.22 10.54
C SER A 84 -1.09 -1.22 11.24
N VAL A 85 -0.06 -0.95 10.45
CA VAL A 85 1.32 -0.75 10.89
C VAL A 85 1.83 0.55 10.27
N THR A 86 2.44 1.40 11.08
CA THR A 86 3.08 2.64 10.57
C THR A 86 4.60 2.48 10.56
N ILE A 87 5.19 2.65 9.40
CA ILE A 87 6.64 2.57 9.18
C ILE A 87 7.10 3.89 8.55
N ASN A 88 7.80 4.73 9.32
CA ASN A 88 8.33 5.98 8.79
C ASN A 88 9.55 5.71 7.91
N ILE A 89 9.48 6.12 6.64
CA ILE A 89 10.53 5.86 5.66
C ILE A 89 11.59 6.98 5.57
N LYS A 90 11.50 8.02 6.40
CA LYS A 90 12.36 9.21 6.36
C LYS A 90 13.85 8.89 6.43
N ASP A 91 14.24 8.01 7.35
CA ASP A 91 15.66 7.73 7.57
C ASP A 91 16.24 6.89 6.42
N ALA A 92 15.48 5.94 5.90
CA ALA A 92 15.85 5.20 4.70
C ALA A 92 15.98 6.14 3.49
N PHE A 93 15.02 7.02 3.28
CA PHE A 93 15.05 8.01 2.21
C PHE A 93 16.27 8.94 2.33
N ASN A 94 16.52 9.47 3.51
CA ASN A 94 17.68 10.34 3.77
C ASN A 94 19.01 9.59 3.57
N GLY A 95 19.08 8.32 3.93
CA GLY A 95 20.24 7.47 3.69
C GLY A 95 20.56 7.37 2.20
N PHE A 96 19.59 7.07 1.37
CA PHE A 96 19.77 7.07 -0.09
C PHE A 96 20.23 8.43 -0.62
N MET A 97 19.59 9.52 -0.19
CA MET A 97 19.93 10.86 -0.64
C MET A 97 21.37 11.27 -0.23
N ASN A 98 21.82 10.85 0.93
CA ASN A 98 23.18 11.13 1.40
C ASN A 98 24.22 10.36 0.58
N GLU A 99 23.94 9.10 0.23
CA GLU A 99 24.83 8.30 -0.62
C GLU A 99 24.98 8.91 -2.03
N PHE A 100 23.91 9.38 -2.64
CA PHE A 100 24.00 10.07 -3.92
C PHE A 100 24.86 11.35 -3.82
N LYS A 101 24.65 12.15 -2.79
CA LYS A 101 25.45 13.35 -2.56
C LYS A 101 26.95 13.05 -2.35
N SER A 102 27.27 12.05 -1.54
CA SER A 102 28.66 11.69 -1.23
C SER A 102 29.43 11.17 -2.46
N ASN A 103 28.71 10.60 -3.41
CA ASN A 103 29.29 10.10 -4.68
C ASN A 103 29.18 11.11 -5.84
N ASN A 104 28.83 12.37 -5.56
CA ASN A 104 28.63 13.43 -6.55
C ASN A 104 27.64 13.06 -7.68
N VAL A 105 26.64 12.25 -7.35
CA VAL A 105 25.56 11.91 -8.28
C VAL A 105 24.51 13.00 -8.25
N GLU A 106 24.44 13.79 -9.31
CA GLU A 106 23.34 14.74 -9.50
C GLU A 106 22.09 14.02 -10.00
N LEU A 107 21.08 13.98 -9.17
CA LEU A 107 19.78 13.45 -9.56
C LEU A 107 19.00 14.57 -10.28
N SER A 108 18.40 14.25 -11.43
CA SER A 108 17.49 15.17 -12.09
C SER A 108 16.28 15.46 -11.16
N THR A 109 15.68 16.64 -11.29
CA THR A 109 14.52 17.04 -10.48
C THR A 109 13.36 16.06 -10.58
N GLN A 110 13.24 15.34 -11.70
CA GLN A 110 12.24 14.29 -11.92
C GLN A 110 12.61 12.95 -11.24
N ALA A 111 13.90 12.62 -11.13
CA ALA A 111 14.36 11.43 -10.41
C ALA A 111 14.37 11.63 -8.90
N ILE A 112 14.50 12.88 -8.44
CA ILE A 112 14.39 13.29 -7.03
C ILE A 112 12.92 13.38 -6.62
N THR A 113 11.97 13.15 -7.51
CA THR A 113 10.60 13.14 -7.04
C THR A 113 10.56 12.17 -5.88
N LYS A 114 10.25 12.74 -4.71
CA LYS A 114 10.08 12.02 -3.44
C LYS A 114 9.30 10.73 -3.64
N ASP A 115 8.55 10.67 -4.71
CA ASP A 115 7.68 9.58 -5.10
C ASP A 115 8.43 8.33 -5.61
N THR A 116 9.49 8.46 -6.42
CA THR A 116 10.17 7.28 -7.00
C THR A 116 10.99 6.51 -5.96
N ILE A 117 11.81 7.22 -5.16
CA ILE A 117 12.63 6.58 -4.11
C ILE A 117 11.72 6.10 -2.97
N ALA A 118 10.74 6.93 -2.57
CA ALA A 118 9.76 6.54 -1.57
C ALA A 118 8.93 5.33 -2.02
N ALA A 119 8.51 5.27 -3.29
CA ALA A 119 7.80 4.11 -3.84
C ALA A 119 8.67 2.85 -3.82
N ALA A 120 9.94 2.93 -4.20
CA ALA A 120 10.85 1.78 -4.17
C ALA A 120 11.04 1.24 -2.74
N ILE A 121 11.24 2.13 -1.75
CA ILE A 121 11.32 1.75 -0.34
C ILE A 121 10.01 1.12 0.13
N SER A 122 8.88 1.71 -0.21
CA SER A 122 7.56 1.23 0.18
C SER A 122 7.25 -0.15 -0.39
N ILE A 123 7.58 -0.40 -1.66
CA ILE A 123 7.44 -1.72 -2.30
C ILE A 123 8.31 -2.75 -1.58
N SER A 124 9.56 -2.40 -1.24
CA SER A 124 10.47 -3.29 -0.53
C SER A 124 9.94 -3.66 0.87
N ILE A 125 9.36 -2.70 1.59
CA ILE A 125 8.74 -2.92 2.90
C ILE A 125 7.54 -3.86 2.76
N ILE A 126 6.60 -3.59 1.86
CA ILE A 126 5.40 -4.40 1.66
C ILE A 126 5.79 -5.83 1.27
N THR A 127 6.74 -5.98 0.35
CA THR A 127 7.24 -7.30 -0.06
C THR A 127 7.84 -8.07 1.11
N SER A 128 8.61 -7.39 1.98
CA SER A 128 9.20 -8.01 3.17
C SER A 128 8.14 -8.43 4.20
N LEU A 129 7.09 -7.61 4.37
CA LEU A 129 6.00 -7.91 5.29
C LEU A 129 5.14 -9.09 4.84
N ASN A 130 4.97 -9.30 3.53
CA ASN A 130 4.25 -10.46 2.99
C ASN A 130 4.89 -11.80 3.40
N TRP A 131 6.18 -11.80 3.77
CA TRP A 131 6.89 -12.97 4.26
C TRP A 131 6.97 -13.04 5.79
N SER A 132 6.40 -12.05 6.49
CA SER A 132 6.39 -12.04 7.96
C SER A 132 5.33 -12.97 8.52
N LYS A 133 5.74 -13.85 9.42
CA LYS A 133 4.84 -14.79 10.14
C LYS A 133 4.06 -14.12 11.28
N ASN A 134 4.32 -12.84 11.58
CA ASN A 134 3.83 -12.17 12.81
C ASN A 134 2.90 -10.97 12.53
N LEU A 135 2.33 -10.86 11.33
CA LEU A 135 1.37 -9.80 10.99
C LEU A 135 -0.09 -10.09 11.43
#